data_34a3c61337023f9e8a3fce56a8e47fea
#
_entry.id   34a3c61337023f9e8a3fce56a8e47fea
#
_cell.length_a   1.000
_cell.length_b   1.000
_cell.length_c   1.000
_cell.angle_alpha   90.00
_cell.angle_beta   90.00
_cell.angle_gamma   90.00
#
_symmetry.space_group_name_H-M   'P 1'
#
loop_
_entity.id
_entity.type
_entity.pdbx_description
1 polymer ?
#
loop_
_entity_poly.entity_id
_entity_poly.type
_entity_poly.pdbx_seq_one_letter_code
_entity_poly.pdbx_strand_id
1 'polypeptide(L)'
;MTTNQLQANGDRFWDTIEASAQIGPGVAGGLRRLALTDSDAEVRALFRQWCEEAGCTVTIDQMGSMFARRDGREDLPPVLVGSHLDTQIAGGRYDGIVGVLAGLEIVRTLNDLGITTKRPIEVVNWTNEEGARFQPPMVAAGVFAGVYELDWALARPTPVSYTHLTLPTIVR
;
A
#
# COMPACT_ATOMS: atom_id res chain seq x y z
N MET A 1 27.83 -14.25 1.47
CA MET A 1 26.84 -14.48 2.54
C MET A 1 25.84 -15.50 2.03
N THR A 2 25.67 -16.59 2.77
CA THR A 2 24.65 -17.60 2.41
C THR A 2 23.26 -17.04 2.74
N THR A 3 22.30 -17.30 1.88
CA THR A 3 20.89 -16.80 1.98
C THR A 3 20.15 -17.20 3.26
N ASN A 4 20.74 -18.06 4.10
CA ASN A 4 20.19 -18.52 5.37
C ASN A 4 20.32 -17.52 6.54
N GLN A 5 20.82 -16.30 6.32
CA GLN A 5 21.01 -15.28 7.36
C GLN A 5 20.08 -14.07 7.19
N LEU A 6 19.17 -14.08 6.21
CA LEU A 6 18.17 -13.04 6.04
C LEU A 6 17.05 -13.25 7.06
N GLN A 7 17.06 -12.46 8.12
CA GLN A 7 16.03 -12.45 9.13
C GLN A 7 15.45 -11.04 9.24
N ALA A 8 14.14 -10.91 9.07
CA ALA A 8 13.43 -9.66 9.28
C ALA A 8 13.42 -9.29 10.77
N ASN A 9 13.37 -7.99 11.06
CA ASN A 9 13.20 -7.49 12.42
C ASN A 9 11.72 -7.56 12.81
N GLY A 10 11.35 -8.63 13.53
CA GLY A 10 9.96 -8.89 13.93
C GLY A 10 9.39 -7.82 14.86
N ASP A 11 10.20 -7.28 15.78
CA ASP A 11 9.75 -6.24 16.71
C ASP A 11 9.43 -4.95 15.96
N ARG A 12 10.33 -4.48 15.08
CA ARG A 12 10.10 -3.31 14.22
C ARG A 12 8.89 -3.50 13.31
N PHE A 13 8.72 -4.68 12.74
CA PHE A 13 7.56 -4.99 11.91
C PHE A 13 6.26 -4.89 12.72
N TRP A 14 6.24 -5.45 13.93
CA TRP A 14 5.10 -5.38 14.82
C TRP A 14 4.78 -3.95 15.24
N ASP A 15 5.79 -3.18 15.66
CA ASP A 15 5.65 -1.76 16.01
C ASP A 15 5.07 -0.95 14.85
N THR A 16 5.48 -1.25 13.61
CA THR A 16 4.94 -0.58 12.41
C THR A 16 3.46 -0.92 12.19
N ILE A 17 3.03 -2.17 12.44
CA ILE A 17 1.62 -2.58 12.38
C ILE A 17 0.81 -1.84 13.46
N GLU A 18 1.29 -1.82 14.70
CA GLU A 18 0.60 -1.16 15.82
C GLU A 18 0.48 0.35 15.60
N ALA A 19 1.52 1.00 15.07
CA ALA A 19 1.48 2.42 14.71
C ALA A 19 0.44 2.69 13.61
N SER A 20 0.41 1.87 12.56
CA SER A 20 -0.61 1.93 11.50
C SER A 20 -2.02 1.77 12.06
N ALA A 21 -2.20 0.91 13.06
CA ALA A 21 -3.51 0.62 13.65
C ALA A 21 -4.10 1.76 14.52
N GLN A 22 -3.32 2.81 14.79
CA GLN A 22 -3.83 4.03 15.47
C GLN A 22 -4.65 4.92 14.53
N ILE A 23 -4.55 4.71 13.22
CA ILE A 23 -5.23 5.52 12.20
C ILE A 23 -6.53 4.83 11.78
N GLY A 24 -7.64 5.59 11.79
CA GLY A 24 -8.96 5.11 11.40
C GLY A 24 -9.51 3.99 12.31
N PRO A 25 -9.59 4.22 13.64
CA PRO A 25 -10.12 3.23 14.55
C PRO A 25 -11.58 2.87 14.19
N GLY A 26 -11.87 1.59 14.18
CA GLY A 26 -13.18 1.01 13.90
C GLY A 26 -13.82 0.38 15.13
N VAL A 27 -14.85 -0.43 14.90
CA VAL A 27 -15.58 -1.12 15.97
C VAL A 27 -14.75 -2.28 16.55
N ALA A 28 -14.96 -2.58 17.83
CA ALA A 28 -14.34 -3.72 18.52
C ALA A 28 -12.80 -3.81 18.36
N GLY A 29 -12.11 -2.69 18.29
CA GLY A 29 -10.65 -2.64 18.12
C GLY A 29 -10.17 -2.91 16.68
N GLY A 30 -11.07 -3.00 15.72
CA GLY A 30 -10.75 -3.07 14.29
C GLY A 30 -10.47 -1.71 13.67
N LEU A 31 -10.46 -1.64 12.35
CA LEU A 31 -10.18 -0.44 11.56
C LEU A 31 -11.34 -0.09 10.62
N ARG A 32 -11.43 1.20 10.28
CA ARG A 32 -12.35 1.73 9.30
C ARG A 32 -11.65 2.78 8.44
N ARG A 33 -10.95 2.32 7.42
CA ARG A 33 -10.18 3.15 6.47
C ARG A 33 -10.69 2.88 5.06
N LEU A 34 -11.92 3.33 4.76
CA LEU A 34 -12.46 3.18 3.42
C LEU A 34 -11.60 3.95 2.41
N ALA A 35 -11.40 3.37 1.25
CA ALA A 35 -10.56 3.96 0.19
C ALA A 35 -10.91 5.43 -0.07
N LEU A 36 -9.90 6.30 -0.20
CA LEU A 36 -10.02 7.72 -0.48
C LEU A 36 -10.84 8.51 0.57
N THR A 37 -10.83 8.08 1.83
CA THR A 37 -11.27 8.87 2.99
C THR A 37 -10.09 9.55 3.66
N ASP A 38 -10.36 10.44 4.61
CA ASP A 38 -9.31 11.12 5.39
C ASP A 38 -8.42 10.12 6.13
N SER A 39 -9.01 9.07 6.73
CA SER A 39 -8.24 8.00 7.39
C SER A 39 -7.35 7.20 6.42
N ASP A 40 -7.82 6.96 5.18
CA ASP A 40 -6.98 6.35 4.15
C ASP A 40 -5.87 7.32 3.73
N ALA A 41 -6.17 8.60 3.57
CA ALA A 41 -5.15 9.61 3.25
C ALA A 41 -4.06 9.69 4.34
N GLU A 42 -4.46 9.63 5.62
CA GLU A 42 -3.54 9.68 6.76
C GLU A 42 -2.61 8.46 6.80
N VAL A 43 -3.13 7.23 6.68
CA VAL A 43 -2.28 6.03 6.67
C VAL A 43 -1.38 5.95 5.44
N ARG A 44 -1.84 6.45 4.29
CA ARG A 44 -1.03 6.54 3.07
C ARG A 44 0.11 7.54 3.20
N ALA A 45 -0.14 8.68 3.87
CA ALA A 45 0.90 9.66 4.19
C ALA A 45 1.96 9.06 5.13
N LEU A 46 1.53 8.33 6.16
CA LEU A 46 2.44 7.62 7.06
C LEU A 46 3.26 6.54 6.34
N PHE A 47 2.64 5.75 5.48
CA PHE A 47 3.33 4.75 4.66
C PHE A 47 4.36 5.41 3.73
N ARG A 48 4.01 6.51 3.06
CA ARG A 48 4.94 7.28 2.23
C ARG A 48 6.16 7.71 3.04
N GLN A 49 5.94 8.32 4.20
CA GLN A 49 7.02 8.77 5.09
C GLN A 49 7.97 7.61 5.42
N TRP A 50 7.45 6.48 5.85
CA TRP A 50 8.28 5.30 6.18
C TRP A 50 9.06 4.75 5.00
N CYS A 51 8.48 4.78 3.81
CA CYS A 51 9.16 4.35 2.59
C CYS A 51 10.29 5.31 2.20
N GLU A 52 10.05 6.63 2.28
CA GLU A 52 11.05 7.65 2.00
C GLU A 52 12.19 7.61 3.02
N GLU A 53 11.90 7.43 4.32
CA GLU A 53 12.89 7.18 5.38
C GLU A 53 13.72 5.91 5.12
N ALA A 54 13.14 4.89 4.50
CA ALA A 54 13.84 3.69 4.08
C ALA A 54 14.61 3.83 2.75
N GLY A 55 14.64 5.05 2.15
CA GLY A 55 15.36 5.35 0.92
C GLY A 55 14.62 4.95 -0.36
N CYS A 56 13.31 4.75 -0.30
CA CYS A 56 12.50 4.51 -1.48
C CYS A 56 12.04 5.82 -2.14
N THR A 57 11.88 5.79 -3.46
CA THR A 57 11.13 6.80 -4.21
C THR A 57 9.68 6.36 -4.31
N VAL A 58 8.74 7.22 -3.91
CA VAL A 58 7.31 6.89 -3.93
C VAL A 58 6.63 7.58 -5.10
N THR A 59 6.01 6.81 -5.98
CA THR A 59 5.16 7.28 -7.09
C THR A 59 3.72 6.85 -6.88
N ILE A 60 2.80 7.55 -7.55
CA ILE A 60 1.37 7.26 -7.48
C ILE A 60 0.85 7.18 -8.91
N ASP A 61 0.09 6.13 -9.21
CA ASP A 61 -0.54 5.95 -10.51
C ASP A 61 -1.87 6.72 -10.64
N GLN A 62 -2.50 6.62 -11.81
CA GLN A 62 -3.78 7.28 -12.11
C GLN A 62 -4.96 6.73 -11.31
N MET A 63 -4.85 5.54 -10.73
CA MET A 63 -5.84 4.95 -9.81
C MET A 63 -5.58 5.32 -8.35
N GLY A 64 -4.47 6.04 -8.10
CA GLY A 64 -4.03 6.41 -6.77
C GLY A 64 -3.23 5.32 -6.06
N SER A 65 -2.91 4.19 -6.70
CA SER A 65 -2.06 3.17 -6.09
C SER A 65 -0.65 3.72 -5.88
N MET A 66 -0.04 3.37 -4.75
CA MET A 66 1.30 3.85 -4.38
C MET A 66 2.33 2.77 -4.69
N PHE A 67 3.45 3.17 -5.27
CA PHE A 67 4.59 2.32 -5.55
C PHE A 67 5.84 2.92 -4.90
N ALA A 68 6.34 2.24 -3.87
CA ALA A 68 7.57 2.63 -3.17
C ALA A 68 8.74 1.81 -3.72
N ARG A 69 9.56 2.44 -4.57
CA ARG A 69 10.67 1.80 -5.26
C ARG A 69 11.97 1.96 -4.51
N ARG A 70 12.60 0.85 -4.18
CA ARG A 70 14.00 0.73 -3.79
C ARG A 70 14.81 0.28 -5.01
N ASP A 71 15.80 1.05 -5.41
CA ASP A 71 16.62 0.73 -6.57
C ASP A 71 17.45 -0.54 -6.39
N GLY A 72 17.65 -1.23 -7.49
CA GLY A 72 18.59 -2.34 -7.63
C GLY A 72 19.91 -1.89 -8.26
N ARG A 73 20.80 -2.85 -8.53
CA ARG A 73 22.07 -2.61 -9.25
C ARG A 73 21.89 -2.47 -10.77
N GLU A 74 20.81 -2.99 -11.28
CA GLU A 74 20.49 -3.02 -12.71
C GLU A 74 19.11 -2.40 -12.94
N ASP A 75 18.96 -1.66 -14.04
CA ASP A 75 17.67 -1.13 -14.47
C ASP A 75 16.84 -2.22 -15.14
N LEU A 76 16.24 -3.05 -14.33
CA LEU A 76 15.39 -4.18 -14.71
C LEU A 76 13.97 -3.95 -14.19
N PRO A 77 12.96 -4.64 -14.74
CA PRO A 77 11.64 -4.66 -14.16
C PRO A 77 11.69 -5.04 -12.68
N PRO A 78 10.98 -4.31 -11.79
CA PRO A 78 11.04 -4.53 -10.35
C PRO A 78 10.45 -5.90 -9.95
N VAL A 79 10.82 -6.34 -8.75
CA VAL A 79 10.06 -7.35 -8.02
C VAL A 79 9.00 -6.60 -7.22
N LEU A 80 7.72 -6.83 -7.55
CA LEU A 80 6.59 -6.18 -6.90
C LEU A 80 6.12 -7.03 -5.72
N VAL A 81 5.93 -6.38 -4.57
CA VAL A 81 5.41 -6.98 -3.33
C VAL A 81 4.48 -5.99 -2.66
N GLY A 82 3.41 -6.44 -2.06
CA GLY A 82 2.51 -5.56 -1.31
C GLY A 82 1.08 -6.09 -1.24
N SER A 83 0.16 -5.22 -0.88
CA SER A 83 -1.26 -5.48 -0.76
C SER A 83 -2.03 -4.15 -0.75
N HIS A 84 -2.85 -3.87 0.28
CA HIS A 84 -3.65 -2.66 0.42
C HIS A 84 -3.65 -2.13 1.86
N LEU A 85 -3.98 -0.85 2.02
CA LEU A 85 -4.13 -0.18 3.31
C LEU A 85 -5.58 0.23 3.60
N ASP A 86 -6.44 0.25 2.58
CA ASP A 86 -7.89 0.42 2.78
C ASP A 86 -8.48 -0.80 3.48
N THR A 87 -9.61 -0.62 4.15
CA THR A 87 -10.27 -1.68 4.92
C THR A 87 -11.76 -1.73 4.63
N GLN A 88 -12.39 -2.83 5.01
CA GLN A 88 -13.83 -2.91 5.15
C GLN A 88 -14.38 -1.88 6.16
N ILE A 89 -15.71 -1.71 6.21
CA ILE A 89 -16.38 -0.83 7.18
C ILE A 89 -16.08 -1.25 8.64
N ALA A 90 -15.90 -2.56 8.86
CA ALA A 90 -15.48 -3.16 10.11
C ALA A 90 -14.31 -4.11 9.81
N GLY A 91 -13.18 -3.54 9.38
CA GLY A 91 -12.00 -4.27 8.95
C GLY A 91 -11.13 -4.76 10.09
N GLY A 92 -10.36 -5.81 9.82
CA GLY A 92 -9.32 -6.27 10.72
C GLY A 92 -8.09 -5.36 10.72
N ARG A 93 -7.23 -5.49 11.74
CA ARG A 93 -5.99 -4.71 11.86
C ARG A 93 -4.87 -5.20 10.93
N TYR A 94 -5.04 -6.36 10.35
CA TYR A 94 -3.96 -7.07 9.65
C TYR A 94 -4.25 -7.30 8.17
N ASP A 95 -5.53 -7.31 7.79
CA ASP A 95 -5.98 -7.57 6.43
C ASP A 95 -5.42 -6.53 5.45
N GLY A 96 -4.72 -7.00 4.42
CA GLY A 96 -3.97 -6.17 3.48
C GLY A 96 -2.72 -5.51 4.05
N ILE A 97 -2.85 -4.94 5.26
CA ILE A 97 -1.84 -4.14 5.94
C ILE A 97 -0.55 -4.93 6.15
N VAL A 98 -0.66 -6.20 6.57
CA VAL A 98 0.50 -7.09 6.75
C VAL A 98 1.29 -7.21 5.44
N GLY A 99 0.64 -7.35 4.30
CA GLY A 99 1.31 -7.49 3.01
C GLY A 99 2.09 -6.24 2.59
N VAL A 100 1.54 -5.05 2.81
CA VAL A 100 2.20 -3.78 2.52
C VAL A 100 3.39 -3.56 3.48
N LEU A 101 3.16 -3.69 4.78
CA LEU A 101 4.19 -3.43 5.79
C LEU A 101 5.29 -4.50 5.81
N ALA A 102 4.99 -5.75 5.43
CA ALA A 102 6.00 -6.77 5.21
C ALA A 102 6.92 -6.41 4.03
N GLY A 103 6.38 -5.83 2.96
CA GLY A 103 7.17 -5.29 1.86
C GLY A 103 8.15 -4.20 2.32
N LEU A 104 7.67 -3.27 3.14
CA LEU A 104 8.52 -2.24 3.75
C LEU A 104 9.59 -2.84 4.67
N GLU A 105 9.24 -3.85 5.49
CA GLU A 105 10.20 -4.49 6.36
C GLU A 105 11.27 -5.27 5.59
N ILE A 106 10.94 -5.87 4.43
CA ILE A 106 11.93 -6.46 3.52
C ILE A 106 12.94 -5.39 3.07
N VAL A 107 12.46 -4.20 2.65
CA VAL A 107 13.33 -3.08 2.25
C VAL A 107 14.25 -2.67 3.41
N ARG A 108 13.70 -2.45 4.60
CA ARG A 108 14.46 -2.08 5.81
C ARG A 108 15.50 -3.13 6.17
N THR A 109 15.13 -4.40 6.14
CA THR A 109 16.05 -5.53 6.41
C THR A 109 17.21 -5.56 5.42
N LEU A 110 16.96 -5.35 4.13
CA LEU A 110 18.02 -5.29 3.12
C LEU A 110 18.96 -4.10 3.35
N ASN A 111 18.42 -2.96 3.81
CA ASN A 111 19.23 -1.80 4.17
C ASN A 111 20.11 -2.07 5.38
N ASP A 112 19.56 -2.65 6.46
CA ASP A 112 20.29 -3.01 7.67
C ASP A 112 21.48 -3.94 7.37
N LEU A 113 21.31 -4.83 6.41
CA LEU A 113 22.31 -5.80 5.99
C LEU A 113 23.26 -5.27 4.89
N GLY A 114 23.07 -4.04 4.40
CA GLY A 114 23.85 -3.45 3.31
C GLY A 114 23.72 -4.22 2.00
N ILE A 115 22.60 -4.93 1.78
CA ILE A 115 22.40 -5.74 0.59
C ILE A 115 21.73 -4.90 -0.51
N THR A 116 22.41 -4.79 -1.66
CA THR A 116 21.81 -4.25 -2.89
C THR A 116 21.35 -5.40 -3.77
N THR A 117 20.06 -5.43 -4.08
CA THR A 117 19.46 -6.45 -4.95
C THR A 117 19.84 -6.23 -6.41
N LYS A 118 19.75 -7.28 -7.25
CA LYS A 118 19.98 -7.14 -8.69
C LYS A 118 18.88 -6.28 -9.33
N ARG A 119 17.62 -6.62 -9.06
CA ARG A 119 16.43 -5.90 -9.54
C ARG A 119 15.98 -4.88 -8.49
N PRO A 120 15.32 -3.80 -8.90
CA PRO A 120 14.55 -2.98 -7.98
C PRO A 120 13.49 -3.81 -7.24
N ILE A 121 13.12 -3.36 -6.05
CA ILE A 121 11.95 -3.86 -5.31
C ILE A 121 10.94 -2.72 -5.23
N GLU A 122 9.69 -2.99 -5.55
CA GLU A 122 8.60 -2.04 -5.38
C GLU A 122 7.59 -2.58 -4.38
N VAL A 123 7.34 -1.80 -3.33
CA VAL A 123 6.26 -2.09 -2.37
C VAL A 123 5.01 -1.36 -2.86
N VAL A 124 3.95 -2.11 -3.15
CA VAL A 124 2.71 -1.54 -3.65
C VAL A 124 1.63 -1.51 -2.57
N ASN A 125 0.89 -0.39 -2.54
CA ASN A 125 -0.39 -0.24 -1.87
C ASN A 125 -1.47 -0.01 -2.93
N TRP A 126 -2.27 -1.02 -3.21
CA TRP A 126 -3.38 -0.94 -4.16
C TRP A 126 -4.51 -0.10 -3.61
N THR A 127 -5.07 0.80 -4.44
CA THR A 127 -6.22 1.61 -4.06
C THR A 127 -7.50 0.82 -4.19
N ASN A 128 -8.38 0.89 -3.16
CA ASN A 128 -9.72 0.29 -3.16
C ASN A 128 -9.70 -1.22 -3.47
N GLU A 129 -8.82 -1.93 -2.80
CA GLU A 129 -8.74 -3.38 -2.96
C GLU A 129 -10.02 -4.05 -2.44
N GLU A 130 -10.50 -3.65 -1.29
CA GLU A 130 -11.66 -4.20 -0.60
C GLU A 130 -12.99 -3.97 -1.33
N GLY A 131 -13.07 -2.97 -2.21
CA GLY A 131 -14.32 -2.62 -2.87
C GLY A 131 -15.41 -2.11 -1.93
N ALA A 132 -15.08 -1.82 -0.68
CA ALA A 132 -16.04 -1.42 0.34
C ALA A 132 -16.67 -0.04 0.07
N ARG A 133 -15.95 0.83 -0.62
CA ARG A 133 -16.44 2.16 -1.01
C ARG A 133 -16.78 2.24 -2.49
N PHE A 134 -16.03 1.62 -3.37
CA PHE A 134 -16.25 1.62 -4.82
C PHE A 134 -16.19 0.19 -5.34
N GLN A 135 -17.25 -0.27 -5.97
CA GLN A 135 -17.30 -1.60 -6.57
C GLN A 135 -16.73 -1.61 -8.01
N PRO A 136 -16.08 -2.68 -8.43
CA PRO A 136 -15.81 -3.93 -7.70
C PRO A 136 -14.55 -3.84 -6.80
N PRO A 137 -14.29 -4.86 -5.94
CA PRO A 137 -13.01 -4.99 -5.26
C PRO A 137 -11.86 -5.14 -6.26
N MET A 138 -10.62 -4.90 -5.81
CA MET A 138 -9.38 -4.98 -6.60
C MET A 138 -9.40 -4.09 -7.86
N VAL A 139 -10.19 -3.01 -7.89
CA VAL A 139 -10.38 -2.21 -9.12
C VAL A 139 -9.07 -1.61 -9.63
N ALA A 140 -8.21 -1.09 -8.75
CA ALA A 140 -6.93 -0.51 -9.14
C ALA A 140 -5.93 -1.57 -9.63
N ALA A 141 -5.83 -2.70 -8.94
CA ALA A 141 -5.02 -3.83 -9.39
C ALA A 141 -5.53 -4.38 -10.73
N GLY A 142 -6.86 -4.38 -10.95
CA GLY A 142 -7.46 -4.78 -12.21
C GLY A 142 -7.11 -3.85 -13.37
N VAL A 143 -7.03 -2.53 -13.15
CA VAL A 143 -6.54 -1.57 -14.16
C VAL A 143 -5.06 -1.80 -14.45
N PHE A 144 -4.24 -1.96 -13.42
CA PHE A 144 -2.82 -2.26 -13.56
C PHE A 144 -2.56 -3.54 -14.37
N ALA A 145 -3.37 -4.57 -14.15
CA ALA A 145 -3.30 -5.84 -14.87
C ALA A 145 -3.94 -5.83 -16.27
N GLY A 146 -4.53 -4.71 -16.70
CA GLY A 146 -5.23 -4.60 -17.99
C GLY A 146 -6.57 -5.35 -18.05
N VAL A 147 -7.16 -5.67 -16.90
CA VAL A 147 -8.49 -6.32 -16.80
C VAL A 147 -9.61 -5.29 -16.93
N TYR A 148 -9.39 -4.08 -16.43
CA TYR A 148 -10.36 -2.97 -16.50
C TYR A 148 -9.74 -1.78 -17.23
N GLU A 149 -10.56 -1.09 -18.02
CA GLU A 149 -10.21 0.19 -18.61
C GLU A 149 -10.18 1.28 -17.53
N LEU A 150 -9.20 2.18 -17.60
CA LEU A 150 -9.01 3.27 -16.61
C LEU A 150 -10.25 4.15 -16.48
N ASP A 151 -10.78 4.63 -17.60
CA ASP A 151 -11.97 5.53 -17.61
C ASP A 151 -13.19 4.85 -17.00
N TRP A 152 -13.36 3.56 -17.28
CA TRP A 152 -14.42 2.76 -16.66
C TRP A 152 -14.23 2.67 -15.14
N ALA A 153 -13.02 2.43 -14.68
CA ALA A 153 -12.69 2.32 -13.25
C ALA A 153 -12.90 3.65 -12.51
N LEU A 154 -12.45 4.76 -13.09
CA LEU A 154 -12.62 6.11 -12.54
C LEU A 154 -14.08 6.55 -12.47
N ALA A 155 -14.95 5.99 -13.31
CA ALA A 155 -16.39 6.28 -13.32
C ALA A 155 -17.18 5.49 -12.26
N ARG A 156 -16.55 4.70 -11.38
CA ARG A 156 -17.28 3.90 -10.37
C ARG A 156 -17.92 4.79 -9.30
N PRO A 157 -19.24 4.65 -9.09
CA PRO A 157 -19.95 5.42 -8.07
C PRO A 157 -19.66 4.88 -6.66
N THR A 158 -19.83 5.73 -5.65
CA THR A 158 -19.91 5.27 -4.26
C THR A 158 -21.32 4.76 -3.96
N PRO A 159 -21.48 3.72 -3.14
CA PRO A 159 -22.82 3.24 -2.74
C PRO A 159 -23.63 4.27 -1.93
N VAL A 160 -22.99 5.27 -1.35
CA VAL A 160 -23.59 6.21 -0.37
C VAL A 160 -23.81 7.61 -0.97
N SER A 161 -23.19 7.92 -2.10
CA SER A 161 -23.41 9.20 -2.81
C SER A 161 -23.10 9.02 -4.29
N TYR A 162 -23.80 9.73 -5.15
CA TYR A 162 -23.56 9.77 -6.60
C TYR A 162 -22.24 10.48 -6.98
N THR A 163 -21.24 10.47 -6.10
CA THR A 163 -19.90 11.00 -6.40
C THR A 163 -19.08 9.90 -7.06
N HIS A 164 -18.52 10.21 -8.21
CA HIS A 164 -17.59 9.33 -8.93
C HIS A 164 -16.26 9.20 -8.19
N LEU A 165 -15.47 8.18 -8.52
CA LEU A 165 -14.11 8.01 -8.08
C LEU A 165 -13.28 9.18 -8.65
N THR A 166 -13.19 10.26 -7.90
CA THR A 166 -12.28 11.36 -8.20
C THR A 166 -11.10 11.27 -7.26
N LEU A 167 -9.89 11.21 -7.80
CA LEU A 167 -8.70 11.34 -6.97
C LEU A 167 -8.78 12.66 -6.23
N PRO A 168 -8.67 12.67 -4.90
CA PRO A 168 -8.56 13.93 -4.18
C PRO A 168 -7.32 14.66 -4.69
N THR A 169 -7.41 15.98 -4.83
CA THR A 169 -6.33 16.89 -5.27
C THR A 169 -5.09 16.87 -4.35
N ILE A 170 -4.98 15.89 -3.48
CA ILE A 170 -3.91 15.69 -2.49
C ILE A 170 -2.65 15.05 -3.13
N VAL A 171 -2.64 14.87 -4.44
CA VAL A 171 -1.46 14.39 -5.17
C VAL A 171 -0.74 15.58 -5.83
N ARG A 172 -0.36 16.59 -5.02
CA ARG A 172 0.61 17.62 -5.40
C ARG A 172 1.72 17.70 -4.38
#